data_5d08c1e2d997e65a738a46db395caaae
#
_entry.id   5d08c1e2d997e65a738a46db395caaae
#
_cell.length_a   1.000
_cell.length_b   1.000
_cell.length_c   1.000
_cell.angle_alpha   90.00
_cell.angle_beta   90.00
_cell.angle_gamma   90.00
#
_symmetry.space_group_name_H-M   'P 1'
#
loop_
_entity.id
_entity.type
_entity.pdbx_description
1 polymer ?
#
loop_
_entity_poly.entity_id
_entity_poly.type
_entity_poly.pdbx_seq_one_letter_code
_entity_poly.pdbx_strand_id
1 'polypeptide(L)'
;MSKKVCLDCGHGGSDPGAVKGSRTEKEDVLRLGLKVRDLLTAAGINVVLTRTADESVSINDRCKIANAAKCDYFLSIHRNAATPDAAGNEIWVHSQAVAHVVDKAQKILNAVCAVAGKNRGVKKGAAGNYADYGVNRDTDMPSALLELGFITSDTDNKSFDTHFDAYAKAIAKGVCAALGVDYKDPQPAPTKPSPGGGSGVITVGSTVKVSGAKYATGQTIPGWVKSTTHKVSEISGDRALLGRDGGICSWVYLKDLTLVSGGVAKPIEVGCQVTINKGAVYGGLTSARGNKVPAAQLAPKKHTVSKI
;
A
#
# COMPACT_ATOMS: atom_id res chain seq x y z
N MET A 1 3.98 -23.21 -14.32
CA MET A 1 4.93 -22.21 -13.76
C MET A 1 4.11 -21.12 -13.08
N SER A 2 4.59 -20.58 -11.97
CA SER A 2 3.89 -19.49 -11.29
C SER A 2 4.06 -18.21 -12.10
N LYS A 3 2.99 -17.39 -12.21
CA LYS A 3 3.00 -16.13 -12.94
C LYS A 3 3.86 -15.09 -12.25
N LYS A 4 4.44 -14.19 -13.03
CA LYS A 4 5.31 -13.12 -12.55
C LYS A 4 4.85 -11.76 -13.09
N VAL A 5 4.75 -10.77 -12.21
CA VAL A 5 4.42 -9.39 -12.58
C VAL A 5 5.52 -8.45 -12.13
N CYS A 6 5.83 -7.47 -12.97
CA CYS A 6 6.58 -6.29 -12.54
C CYS A 6 5.59 -5.19 -12.14
N LEU A 7 5.66 -4.74 -10.90
CA LEU A 7 4.98 -3.54 -10.44
C LEU A 7 5.96 -2.38 -10.45
N ASP A 8 5.65 -1.37 -11.21
CA ASP A 8 6.41 -0.14 -11.28
C ASP A 8 5.70 0.95 -10.47
N CYS A 9 6.34 1.41 -9.40
CA CYS A 9 5.89 2.59 -8.68
C CYS A 9 6.48 3.81 -9.36
N GLY A 10 5.66 4.57 -10.09
CA GLY A 10 6.10 5.73 -10.85
C GLY A 10 6.92 6.73 -10.03
N HIS A 11 7.73 7.56 -10.70
CA HIS A 11 8.53 8.61 -10.04
C HIS A 11 9.52 8.08 -8.98
N GLY A 12 9.98 8.94 -8.07
CA GLY A 12 10.87 8.57 -6.95
C GLY A 12 12.16 9.41 -6.89
N GLY A 13 12.76 9.48 -5.73
CA GLY A 13 13.95 10.29 -5.47
C GLY A 13 13.73 11.77 -5.77
N SER A 14 14.48 12.33 -6.70
CA SER A 14 14.36 13.73 -7.12
C SER A 14 13.12 14.06 -7.97
N ASP A 15 12.43 13.03 -8.51
CA ASP A 15 11.19 13.20 -9.28
C ASP A 15 9.98 12.99 -8.36
N PRO A 16 9.28 14.06 -7.93
CA PRO A 16 8.11 13.94 -7.06
C PRO A 16 6.87 13.43 -7.80
N GLY A 17 6.87 13.41 -9.15
CA GLY A 17 5.66 13.32 -9.94
C GLY A 17 4.76 14.54 -9.77
N ALA A 18 3.47 14.39 -9.96
CA ALA A 18 2.51 15.44 -9.70
C ALA A 18 2.41 15.77 -8.21
N VAL A 19 2.18 17.04 -7.89
CA VAL A 19 2.19 17.57 -6.52
C VAL A 19 0.93 18.40 -6.25
N LYS A 20 0.32 18.22 -5.07
CA LYS A 20 -0.72 19.11 -4.55
C LYS A 20 -0.47 19.40 -3.07
N GLY A 21 -0.08 20.63 -2.76
CA GLY A 21 0.35 21.00 -1.39
C GLY A 21 1.57 20.19 -0.96
N SER A 22 1.46 19.47 0.15
CA SER A 22 2.52 18.57 0.63
C SER A 22 2.41 17.14 0.08
N ARG A 23 1.37 16.81 -0.70
CA ARG A 23 1.16 15.47 -1.25
C ARG A 23 1.95 15.31 -2.53
N THR A 24 2.70 14.21 -2.65
CA THR A 24 3.45 13.86 -3.85
C THR A 24 2.94 12.55 -4.43
N GLU A 25 2.95 12.45 -5.75
CA GLU A 25 2.58 11.24 -6.45
C GLU A 25 3.52 10.08 -6.10
N LYS A 26 4.84 10.35 -6.04
CA LYS A 26 5.85 9.32 -5.72
C LYS A 26 5.60 8.58 -4.40
N GLU A 27 5.07 9.28 -3.38
CA GLU A 27 4.75 8.70 -2.08
C GLU A 27 3.47 7.87 -2.14
N ASP A 28 2.43 8.39 -2.79
CA ASP A 28 1.16 7.69 -2.96
C ASP A 28 1.35 6.37 -3.70
N VAL A 29 2.06 6.39 -4.84
CA VAL A 29 2.22 5.19 -5.67
C VAL A 29 3.19 4.17 -5.06
N LEU A 30 4.22 4.61 -4.32
CA LEU A 30 5.09 3.69 -3.60
C LEU A 30 4.31 2.95 -2.51
N ARG A 31 3.58 3.67 -1.68
CA ARG A 31 2.75 3.09 -0.62
C ARG A 31 1.75 2.10 -1.17
N LEU A 32 1.06 2.46 -2.26
CA LEU A 32 0.08 1.61 -2.92
C LEU A 32 0.73 0.37 -3.55
N GLY A 33 1.81 0.55 -4.31
CA GLY A 33 2.51 -0.55 -4.98
C GLY A 33 3.07 -1.58 -4.00
N LEU A 34 3.60 -1.16 -2.85
CA LEU A 34 4.04 -2.06 -1.79
C LEU A 34 2.88 -2.89 -1.22
N LYS A 35 1.70 -2.28 -1.04
CA LYS A 35 0.51 -3.00 -0.58
C LYS A 35 0.00 -3.99 -1.64
N VAL A 36 -0.02 -3.59 -2.92
CA VAL A 36 -0.40 -4.46 -4.04
C VAL A 36 0.55 -5.65 -4.16
N ARG A 37 1.87 -5.43 -4.02
CA ARG A 37 2.87 -6.49 -3.97
C ARG A 37 2.52 -7.56 -2.93
N ASP A 38 2.21 -7.14 -1.71
CA ASP A 38 1.91 -8.07 -0.62
C ASP A 38 0.69 -8.93 -0.92
N LEU A 39 -0.36 -8.32 -1.48
CA LEU A 39 -1.58 -9.02 -1.88
C LEU A 39 -1.33 -10.00 -3.04
N LEU A 40 -0.56 -9.61 -4.04
CA LEU A 40 -0.21 -10.48 -5.17
C LEU A 40 0.69 -11.64 -4.75
N THR A 41 1.67 -11.37 -3.86
CA THR A 41 2.54 -12.41 -3.31
C THR A 41 1.72 -13.43 -2.51
N ALA A 42 0.76 -12.98 -1.71
CA ALA A 42 -0.16 -13.85 -0.99
C ALA A 42 -1.08 -14.66 -1.91
N ALA A 43 -1.39 -14.13 -3.10
CA ALA A 43 -2.14 -14.84 -4.14
C ALA A 43 -1.27 -15.80 -4.98
N GLY A 44 0.02 -15.97 -4.64
CA GLY A 44 0.94 -16.90 -5.31
C GLY A 44 1.57 -16.33 -6.60
N ILE A 45 1.49 -15.03 -6.83
CA ILE A 45 2.15 -14.33 -7.94
C ILE A 45 3.57 -13.93 -7.51
N ASN A 46 4.56 -14.19 -8.35
CA ASN A 46 5.90 -13.64 -8.15
C ASN A 46 5.89 -12.15 -8.52
N VAL A 47 6.31 -11.30 -7.60
CA VAL A 47 6.32 -9.84 -7.83
C VAL A 47 7.74 -9.31 -7.87
N VAL A 48 8.05 -8.59 -8.91
CA VAL A 48 9.25 -7.76 -9.06
C VAL A 48 8.82 -6.31 -8.89
N LEU A 49 9.58 -5.51 -8.16
CA LEU A 49 9.35 -4.07 -8.02
C LEU A 49 10.49 -3.31 -8.68
N THR A 50 10.19 -2.21 -9.36
CA THR A 50 11.21 -1.32 -9.92
C THR A 50 11.91 -0.51 -8.84
N ARG A 51 11.19 -0.18 -7.75
CA ARG A 51 11.72 0.44 -6.54
C ARG A 51 10.94 0.02 -5.30
N THR A 52 11.61 -0.01 -4.18
CA THR A 52 11.02 -0.36 -2.87
C THR A 52 11.17 0.76 -1.83
N ALA A 53 11.83 1.84 -2.21
CA ALA A 53 12.08 3.02 -1.39
C ALA A 53 11.89 4.30 -2.22
N ASP A 54 12.08 5.46 -1.60
CA ASP A 54 12.11 6.75 -2.31
C ASP A 54 13.47 6.93 -3.00
N GLU A 55 13.60 6.36 -4.18
CA GLU A 55 14.82 6.36 -5.00
C GLU A 55 14.49 6.66 -6.47
N SER A 56 15.43 7.28 -7.16
CA SER A 56 15.31 7.58 -8.59
C SER A 56 15.62 6.34 -9.42
N VAL A 57 14.67 5.93 -10.27
CA VAL A 57 14.85 4.86 -11.25
C VAL A 57 14.48 5.39 -12.62
N SER A 58 15.41 5.35 -13.58
CA SER A 58 15.14 5.84 -14.93
C SER A 58 14.09 4.96 -15.65
N ILE A 59 13.38 5.52 -16.64
CA ILE A 59 12.42 4.75 -17.47
C ILE A 59 13.12 3.52 -18.08
N ASN A 60 14.32 3.70 -18.60
CA ASN A 60 15.09 2.61 -19.19
C ASN A 60 15.42 1.50 -18.16
N ASP A 61 15.77 1.86 -16.93
CA ASP A 61 16.09 0.86 -15.90
C ASP A 61 14.82 0.14 -15.40
N ARG A 62 13.67 0.83 -15.32
CA ARG A 62 12.36 0.18 -15.05
C ARG A 62 12.07 -0.92 -16.08
N CYS A 63 12.24 -0.62 -17.37
CA CYS A 63 12.06 -1.58 -18.46
C CYS A 63 13.07 -2.72 -18.36
N LYS A 64 14.38 -2.43 -18.16
CA LYS A 64 15.42 -3.44 -17.98
C LYS A 64 15.15 -4.40 -16.83
N ILE A 65 14.69 -3.90 -15.68
CA ILE A 65 14.32 -4.73 -14.52
C ILE A 65 13.22 -5.73 -14.91
N ALA A 66 12.18 -5.26 -15.58
CA ALA A 66 11.06 -6.10 -15.99
C ALA A 66 11.44 -7.14 -17.03
N ASN A 67 12.19 -6.71 -18.07
CA ASN A 67 12.64 -7.54 -19.19
C ASN A 67 13.63 -8.62 -18.70
N ALA A 68 14.63 -8.26 -17.90
CA ALA A 68 15.60 -9.19 -17.31
C ALA A 68 14.92 -10.23 -16.41
N ALA A 69 13.89 -9.83 -15.68
CA ALA A 69 13.11 -10.74 -14.83
C ALA A 69 12.16 -11.64 -15.64
N LYS A 70 11.97 -11.39 -16.93
CA LYS A 70 11.02 -12.10 -17.81
C LYS A 70 9.63 -12.16 -17.19
N CYS A 71 9.08 -10.99 -16.88
CA CYS A 71 7.75 -10.88 -16.30
C CYS A 71 6.65 -11.22 -17.33
N ASP A 72 5.53 -11.80 -16.87
CA ASP A 72 4.35 -12.08 -17.71
C ASP A 72 3.49 -10.84 -17.95
N TYR A 73 3.62 -9.83 -17.09
CA TYR A 73 2.92 -8.55 -17.18
C TYR A 73 3.71 -7.45 -16.47
N PHE A 74 3.59 -6.22 -16.99
CA PHE A 74 4.14 -5.02 -16.36
C PHE A 74 3.00 -4.05 -16.04
N LEU A 75 2.93 -3.55 -14.82
CA LEU A 75 1.97 -2.53 -14.40
C LEU A 75 2.69 -1.36 -13.74
N SER A 76 2.68 -0.20 -14.40
CA SER A 76 3.09 1.06 -13.80
C SER A 76 1.92 1.69 -13.08
N ILE A 77 2.13 2.18 -11.86
CA ILE A 77 1.11 2.80 -11.01
C ILE A 77 1.44 4.27 -10.86
N HIS A 78 0.49 5.12 -11.23
CA HIS A 78 0.57 6.57 -11.27
C HIS A 78 -0.68 7.22 -10.67
N ARG A 79 -0.61 8.52 -10.47
CA ARG A 79 -1.72 9.42 -10.14
C ARG A 79 -1.72 10.58 -11.14
N ASN A 80 -2.80 10.72 -11.88
CA ASN A 80 -2.93 11.71 -12.92
C ASN A 80 -2.91 13.16 -12.38
N ALA A 81 -2.63 14.10 -13.26
CA ALA A 81 -2.72 15.54 -12.96
C ALA A 81 -3.36 16.29 -14.13
N ALA A 82 -4.31 17.16 -13.82
CA ALA A 82 -4.95 18.06 -14.78
C ALA A 82 -5.61 19.22 -14.01
N THR A 83 -6.63 19.84 -14.60
CA THR A 83 -7.47 20.85 -13.92
C THR A 83 -8.10 20.25 -12.65
N PRO A 84 -8.42 21.08 -11.63
CA PRO A 84 -9.00 20.58 -10.36
C PRO A 84 -10.31 19.79 -10.51
N ASP A 85 -11.06 20.03 -11.58
CA ASP A 85 -12.33 19.33 -11.85
C ASP A 85 -12.15 17.97 -12.53
N ALA A 86 -10.93 17.65 -13.01
CA ALA A 86 -10.64 16.37 -13.59
C ALA A 86 -10.65 15.30 -12.51
N ALA A 87 -11.39 14.20 -12.75
CA ALA A 87 -11.50 13.10 -11.80
C ALA A 87 -11.69 11.76 -12.52
N GLY A 88 -11.35 10.66 -11.81
CA GLY A 88 -11.57 9.28 -12.24
C GLY A 88 -10.30 8.55 -12.65
N ASN A 89 -10.46 7.27 -12.95
CA ASN A 89 -9.37 6.34 -13.22
C ASN A 89 -9.27 6.06 -14.72
N GLU A 90 -8.06 5.98 -15.23
CA GLU A 90 -7.78 5.57 -16.62
C GLU A 90 -6.56 4.65 -16.65
N ILE A 91 -6.42 3.91 -17.74
CA ILE A 91 -5.26 3.04 -17.94
C ILE A 91 -4.75 3.18 -19.37
N TRP A 92 -3.45 3.30 -19.52
CA TRP A 92 -2.79 3.52 -20.80
C TRP A 92 -2.02 2.30 -21.23
N VAL A 93 -2.12 1.95 -22.49
CA VAL A 93 -1.33 0.91 -23.15
C VAL A 93 -0.55 1.51 -24.32
N HIS A 94 0.44 0.79 -24.82
CA HIS A 94 1.23 1.20 -25.99
C HIS A 94 0.35 1.52 -27.20
N SER A 95 0.80 2.45 -28.05
CA SER A 95 0.08 2.85 -29.26
C SER A 95 -0.24 1.67 -30.19
N GLN A 96 0.65 0.69 -30.28
CA GLN A 96 0.50 -0.54 -31.06
C GLN A 96 -0.07 -1.73 -30.29
N ALA A 97 -0.62 -1.49 -29.07
CA ALA A 97 -1.14 -2.57 -28.27
C ALA A 97 -2.25 -3.35 -29.01
N VAL A 98 -2.07 -4.68 -29.04
CA VAL A 98 -3.05 -5.61 -29.63
C VAL A 98 -4.19 -5.92 -28.67
N ALA A 99 -5.27 -6.53 -29.16
CA ALA A 99 -6.52 -6.71 -28.41
C ALA A 99 -6.33 -7.38 -27.04
N HIS A 100 -5.47 -8.39 -26.91
CA HIS A 100 -5.28 -9.08 -25.63
C HIS A 100 -4.56 -8.23 -24.58
N VAL A 101 -3.73 -7.25 -24.98
CA VAL A 101 -3.10 -6.29 -24.08
C VAL A 101 -4.15 -5.31 -23.55
N VAL A 102 -5.01 -4.83 -24.43
CA VAL A 102 -6.16 -3.96 -24.09
C VAL A 102 -7.11 -4.67 -23.11
N ASP A 103 -7.45 -5.95 -23.38
CA ASP A 103 -8.31 -6.76 -22.49
C ASP A 103 -7.70 -6.90 -21.08
N LYS A 104 -6.40 -7.16 -20.98
CA LYS A 104 -5.70 -7.22 -19.70
C LYS A 104 -5.78 -5.90 -18.92
N ALA A 105 -5.53 -4.78 -19.59
CA ALA A 105 -5.66 -3.45 -19.01
C ALA A 105 -7.10 -3.15 -18.58
N GLN A 106 -8.09 -3.54 -19.39
CA GLN A 106 -9.51 -3.35 -19.07
C GLN A 106 -9.94 -4.11 -17.82
N LYS A 107 -9.43 -5.33 -17.60
CA LYS A 107 -9.70 -6.11 -16.36
C LYS A 107 -9.21 -5.37 -15.12
N ILE A 108 -8.02 -4.78 -15.17
CA ILE A 108 -7.47 -3.99 -14.06
C ILE A 108 -8.31 -2.74 -13.83
N LEU A 109 -8.61 -1.99 -14.88
CA LEU A 109 -9.39 -0.76 -14.77
C LEU A 109 -10.80 -1.02 -14.23
N ASN A 110 -11.49 -2.08 -14.71
CA ASN A 110 -12.81 -2.46 -14.22
C ASN A 110 -12.79 -2.78 -12.72
N ALA A 111 -11.79 -3.52 -12.26
CA ALA A 111 -11.65 -3.83 -10.84
C ALA A 111 -11.45 -2.57 -9.98
N VAL A 112 -10.63 -1.64 -10.45
CA VAL A 112 -10.37 -0.36 -9.77
C VAL A 112 -11.61 0.51 -9.73
N CYS A 113 -12.30 0.67 -10.86
CA CYS A 113 -13.50 1.50 -10.94
C CYS A 113 -14.71 0.91 -10.19
N ALA A 114 -14.70 -0.39 -9.92
CA ALA A 114 -15.71 -1.02 -9.06
C ALA A 114 -15.55 -0.61 -7.56
N VAL A 115 -14.40 -0.09 -7.16
CA VAL A 115 -14.19 0.45 -5.80
C VAL A 115 -14.78 1.85 -5.71
N ALA A 116 -14.29 2.77 -6.51
CA ALA A 116 -14.75 4.14 -6.62
C ALA A 116 -14.12 4.83 -7.83
N GLY A 117 -14.68 5.99 -8.18
CA GLY A 117 -14.19 6.86 -9.22
C GLY A 117 -14.79 6.56 -10.61
N LYS A 118 -14.78 7.59 -11.45
CA LYS A 118 -15.27 7.52 -12.83
C LYS A 118 -14.32 6.66 -13.66
N ASN A 119 -14.87 5.75 -14.46
CA ASN A 119 -14.13 5.02 -15.47
C ASN A 119 -13.92 5.92 -16.70
N ARG A 120 -12.66 6.26 -17.00
CA ARG A 120 -12.26 7.09 -18.13
C ARG A 120 -11.80 6.26 -19.34
N GLY A 121 -11.79 4.93 -19.19
CA GLY A 121 -11.48 3.96 -20.25
C GLY A 121 -10.01 3.57 -20.34
N VAL A 122 -9.77 2.52 -21.14
CA VAL A 122 -8.45 2.14 -21.62
C VAL A 122 -8.09 3.06 -22.77
N LYS A 123 -6.90 3.65 -22.71
CA LYS A 123 -6.38 4.56 -23.72
C LYS A 123 -5.14 3.96 -24.38
N LYS A 124 -4.98 4.19 -25.66
CA LYS A 124 -3.75 3.90 -26.38
C LYS A 124 -2.93 5.17 -26.51
N GLY A 125 -1.61 5.05 -26.31
CA GLY A 125 -0.69 6.10 -26.67
C GLY A 125 -0.77 6.44 -28.15
N ALA A 126 -0.19 7.56 -28.54
CA ALA A 126 -0.02 7.93 -29.93
C ALA A 126 1.47 7.93 -30.26
N ALA A 127 1.88 7.20 -31.28
CA ALA A 127 3.29 7.09 -31.66
C ALA A 127 3.92 8.48 -31.86
N GLY A 128 5.07 8.70 -31.22
CA GLY A 128 5.74 9.99 -31.24
C GLY A 128 5.14 11.07 -30.31
N ASN A 129 4.10 10.72 -29.54
CA ASN A 129 3.48 11.59 -28.55
C ASN A 129 3.99 11.23 -27.13
N TYR A 130 4.01 12.21 -26.22
CA TYR A 130 4.36 12.01 -24.81
C TYR A 130 3.49 10.94 -24.11
N ALA A 131 2.26 10.73 -24.58
CA ALA A 131 1.34 9.71 -24.03
C ALA A 131 1.66 8.28 -24.54
N ASP A 132 2.64 8.10 -25.41
CA ASP A 132 3.19 6.77 -25.74
C ASP A 132 4.30 6.44 -24.75
N TYR A 133 3.90 6.21 -23.51
CA TYR A 133 4.80 6.07 -22.35
C TYR A 133 5.92 5.06 -22.59
N GLY A 134 7.17 5.47 -22.32
CA GLY A 134 8.34 4.63 -22.53
C GLY A 134 8.27 3.30 -21.80
N VAL A 135 7.69 3.25 -20.62
CA VAL A 135 7.49 2.01 -19.86
C VAL A 135 6.57 1.01 -20.58
N ASN A 136 5.62 1.49 -21.40
CA ASN A 136 4.75 0.62 -22.20
C ASN A 136 5.39 0.25 -23.55
N ARG A 137 6.27 1.11 -24.09
CA ARG A 137 6.92 0.90 -25.38
C ARG A 137 8.12 -0.03 -25.29
N ASP A 138 8.91 0.11 -24.20
CA ASP A 138 10.25 -0.48 -24.10
C ASP A 138 10.27 -1.75 -23.20
N THR A 139 9.10 -2.26 -22.80
CA THR A 139 8.94 -3.54 -22.11
C THR A 139 8.54 -4.65 -23.07
N ASP A 140 9.11 -5.86 -22.89
CA ASP A 140 8.95 -7.00 -23.80
C ASP A 140 7.62 -7.75 -23.59
N MET A 141 6.98 -7.56 -22.46
CA MET A 141 5.73 -8.23 -22.08
C MET A 141 4.53 -7.28 -22.22
N PRO A 142 3.28 -7.80 -22.21
CA PRO A 142 2.09 -6.96 -22.07
C PRO A 142 2.21 -6.00 -20.90
N SER A 143 1.96 -4.72 -21.16
CA SER A 143 2.18 -3.65 -20.19
C SER A 143 1.02 -2.65 -20.17
N ALA A 144 0.84 -1.99 -19.04
CA ALA A 144 -0.07 -0.86 -18.89
C ALA A 144 0.42 0.12 -17.81
N LEU A 145 -0.01 1.38 -17.94
CA LEU A 145 0.17 2.42 -16.94
C LEU A 145 -1.20 2.82 -16.41
N LEU A 146 -1.42 2.57 -15.12
CA LEU A 146 -2.66 2.91 -14.40
C LEU A 146 -2.53 4.30 -13.79
N GLU A 147 -3.45 5.18 -14.14
CA GLU A 147 -3.67 6.48 -13.52
C GLU A 147 -4.83 6.37 -12.53
N LEU A 148 -4.51 6.22 -11.24
CA LEU A 148 -5.48 6.04 -10.16
C LEU A 148 -5.94 7.38 -9.61
N GLY A 149 -6.93 7.96 -10.24
CA GLY A 149 -7.45 9.29 -9.90
C GLY A 149 -6.46 10.42 -10.19
N PHE A 150 -6.93 11.65 -10.01
CA PHE A 150 -6.13 12.85 -10.21
C PHE A 150 -5.63 13.39 -8.86
N ILE A 151 -4.31 13.55 -8.72
CA ILE A 151 -3.74 14.13 -7.49
C ILE A 151 -4.12 15.60 -7.32
N THR A 152 -4.46 16.28 -8.41
CA THR A 152 -4.97 17.66 -8.40
C THR A 152 -6.42 17.78 -7.93
N SER A 153 -7.18 16.66 -7.87
CA SER A 153 -8.58 16.61 -7.44
C SER A 153 -8.71 16.27 -5.95
N ASP A 154 -9.39 17.10 -5.17
CA ASP A 154 -9.66 16.82 -3.76
C ASP A 154 -10.58 15.61 -3.57
N THR A 155 -11.53 15.43 -4.49
CA THR A 155 -12.43 14.28 -4.50
C THR A 155 -11.67 12.97 -4.69
N ASP A 156 -10.75 12.92 -5.66
CA ASP A 156 -9.95 11.73 -5.92
C ASP A 156 -8.93 11.48 -4.79
N ASN A 157 -8.36 12.53 -4.20
CA ASN A 157 -7.48 12.39 -3.04
C ASN A 157 -8.22 11.83 -1.83
N LYS A 158 -9.42 12.34 -1.54
CA LYS A 158 -10.27 11.80 -0.48
C LYS A 158 -10.66 10.35 -0.76
N SER A 159 -11.01 10.03 -2.00
CA SER A 159 -11.32 8.66 -2.43
C SER A 159 -10.12 7.72 -2.26
N PHE A 160 -8.93 8.14 -2.69
CA PHE A 160 -7.68 7.40 -2.54
C PHE A 160 -7.40 7.06 -1.08
N ASP A 161 -7.52 8.04 -0.17
CA ASP A 161 -7.25 7.82 1.25
C ASP A 161 -8.32 6.95 1.92
N THR A 162 -9.60 7.16 1.58
CA THR A 162 -10.72 6.40 2.16
C THR A 162 -10.73 4.95 1.70
N HIS A 163 -10.37 4.69 0.44
CA HIS A 163 -10.47 3.37 -0.18
C HIS A 163 -9.10 2.73 -0.46
N PHE A 164 -8.05 3.18 0.19
CA PHE A 164 -6.67 2.77 -0.06
C PHE A 164 -6.50 1.23 -0.12
N ASP A 165 -6.96 0.52 0.91
CA ASP A 165 -6.87 -0.94 0.96
C ASP A 165 -7.77 -1.62 -0.08
N ALA A 166 -8.94 -1.05 -0.36
CA ALA A 166 -9.84 -1.54 -1.39
C ALA A 166 -9.25 -1.37 -2.79
N TYR A 167 -8.62 -0.23 -3.08
CA TYR A 167 -7.89 -0.02 -4.34
C TYR A 167 -6.71 -0.97 -4.49
N ALA A 168 -5.91 -1.17 -3.45
CA ALA A 168 -4.81 -2.14 -3.50
C ALA A 168 -5.32 -3.55 -3.81
N LYS A 169 -6.41 -3.97 -3.17
CA LYS A 169 -7.06 -5.25 -3.41
C LYS A 169 -7.65 -5.34 -4.82
N ALA A 170 -8.26 -4.27 -5.33
CA ALA A 170 -8.82 -4.21 -6.68
C ALA A 170 -7.73 -4.33 -7.74
N ILE A 171 -6.61 -3.63 -7.58
CA ILE A 171 -5.44 -3.75 -8.47
C ILE A 171 -4.93 -5.20 -8.46
N ALA A 172 -4.76 -5.80 -7.28
CA ALA A 172 -4.30 -7.19 -7.18
C ALA A 172 -5.26 -8.16 -7.87
N LYS A 173 -6.58 -8.02 -7.68
CA LYS A 173 -7.61 -8.81 -8.37
C LYS A 173 -7.55 -8.62 -9.89
N GLY A 174 -7.44 -7.38 -10.34
CA GLY A 174 -7.34 -7.05 -11.76
C GLY A 174 -6.09 -7.65 -12.41
N VAL A 175 -4.94 -7.60 -11.74
CA VAL A 175 -3.69 -8.22 -12.19
C VAL A 175 -3.83 -9.74 -12.26
N CYS A 176 -4.39 -10.38 -11.23
CA CYS A 176 -4.65 -11.82 -11.26
C CYS A 176 -5.56 -12.20 -12.45
N ALA A 177 -6.65 -11.47 -12.67
CA ALA A 177 -7.55 -11.67 -13.82
C ALA A 177 -6.84 -11.46 -15.16
N ALA A 178 -5.94 -10.47 -15.27
CA ALA A 178 -5.13 -10.22 -16.46
C ALA A 178 -4.13 -11.35 -16.74
N LEU A 179 -3.66 -12.02 -15.70
CA LEU A 179 -2.74 -13.16 -15.78
C LEU A 179 -3.45 -14.52 -15.89
N GLY A 180 -4.79 -14.55 -15.79
CA GLY A 180 -5.57 -15.79 -15.79
C GLY A 180 -5.37 -16.62 -14.52
N VAL A 181 -5.19 -15.95 -13.38
CA VAL A 181 -5.02 -16.56 -12.06
C VAL A 181 -6.21 -16.17 -11.19
N ASP A 182 -6.76 -17.14 -10.46
CA ASP A 182 -7.81 -16.88 -9.50
C ASP A 182 -7.24 -16.12 -8.29
N TYR A 183 -7.77 -14.92 -8.04
CA TYR A 183 -7.43 -14.18 -6.84
C TYR A 183 -8.12 -14.81 -5.63
N LYS A 184 -7.33 -15.23 -4.68
CA LYS A 184 -7.82 -15.66 -3.37
C LYS A 184 -7.45 -14.58 -2.36
N ASP A 185 -8.44 -14.10 -1.61
CA ASP A 185 -8.14 -13.22 -0.49
C ASP A 185 -7.13 -13.90 0.42
N PRO A 186 -6.09 -13.18 0.86
CA PRO A 186 -5.20 -13.71 1.86
C PRO A 186 -6.06 -14.16 3.05
N GLN A 187 -6.13 -15.48 3.27
CA GLN A 187 -6.74 -15.97 4.48
C GLN A 187 -5.93 -15.45 5.65
N PRO A 188 -6.54 -14.93 6.72
CA PRO A 188 -5.81 -14.76 7.97
C PRO A 188 -5.13 -16.09 8.25
N ALA A 189 -3.80 -16.09 8.35
CA ALA A 189 -3.10 -17.31 8.70
C ALA A 189 -3.75 -17.89 9.95
N PRO A 190 -4.02 -19.22 10.02
CA PRO A 190 -4.60 -19.82 11.21
C PRO A 190 -3.73 -19.40 12.39
N THR A 191 -4.34 -18.76 13.37
CA THR A 191 -3.69 -18.33 14.60
C THR A 191 -3.22 -19.56 15.35
N LYS A 192 -2.00 -20.03 15.06
CA LYS A 192 -1.31 -20.98 15.91
C LYS A 192 -0.84 -20.22 17.12
N PRO A 193 -1.20 -20.62 18.35
CA PRO A 193 -0.71 -19.92 19.53
C PRO A 193 0.81 -19.94 19.55
N SER A 194 1.44 -18.78 19.57
CA SER A 194 2.89 -18.65 19.67
C SER A 194 3.33 -18.89 21.12
N PRO A 195 4.33 -19.71 21.37
CA PRO A 195 4.89 -19.84 22.70
C PRO A 195 5.77 -18.63 23.04
N GLY A 196 5.37 -17.94 24.05
CA GLY A 196 6.09 -17.22 25.06
C GLY A 196 7.24 -16.27 24.71
N GLY A 197 7.02 -15.03 25.10
CA GLY A 197 8.07 -14.04 25.32
C GLY A 197 7.51 -12.65 25.54
N GLY A 198 7.40 -12.21 26.78
CA GLY A 198 7.05 -10.83 27.12
C GLY A 198 5.55 -10.56 27.20
N SER A 199 5.06 -10.27 28.38
CA SER A 199 3.65 -10.12 28.79
C SER A 199 2.96 -8.85 28.26
N GLY A 200 3.09 -8.48 27.00
CA GLY A 200 2.42 -7.31 26.42
C GLY A 200 1.96 -7.55 24.97
N VAL A 201 0.81 -6.98 24.61
CA VAL A 201 0.31 -7.01 23.24
C VAL A 201 1.01 -5.94 22.41
N ILE A 202 1.56 -6.33 21.25
CA ILE A 202 2.16 -5.38 20.31
C ILE A 202 1.02 -4.63 19.60
N THR A 203 1.07 -3.30 19.66
CA THR A 203 0.07 -2.41 19.05
C THR A 203 0.78 -1.33 18.21
N VAL A 204 0.03 -0.58 17.42
CA VAL A 204 0.55 0.63 16.76
C VAL A 204 1.12 1.58 17.82
N GLY A 205 2.31 2.12 17.57
CA GLY A 205 3.08 2.93 18.52
C GLY A 205 3.99 2.13 19.46
N SER A 206 3.87 0.80 19.54
CA SER A 206 4.81 -0.04 20.28
C SER A 206 6.23 0.10 19.75
N THR A 207 7.21 0.06 20.67
CA THR A 207 8.62 -0.10 20.32
C THR A 207 8.98 -1.58 20.41
N VAL A 208 9.51 -2.13 19.32
CA VAL A 208 9.80 -3.56 19.19
C VAL A 208 11.24 -3.80 18.74
N LYS A 209 11.76 -4.99 19.03
CA LYS A 209 13.01 -5.51 18.50
C LYS A 209 12.70 -6.66 17.54
N VAL A 210 13.45 -6.75 16.45
CA VAL A 210 13.26 -7.79 15.44
C VAL A 210 14.15 -8.97 15.72
N SER A 211 13.57 -10.17 15.82
CA SER A 211 14.29 -11.44 16.01
C SER A 211 14.28 -12.35 14.77
N GLY A 212 13.34 -12.11 13.85
CA GLY A 212 13.19 -12.90 12.64
C GLY A 212 14.39 -12.86 11.68
N ALA A 213 14.48 -13.85 10.82
CA ALA A 213 15.52 -13.91 9.79
C ALA A 213 15.09 -13.20 8.49
N LYS A 214 13.78 -13.13 8.22
CA LYS A 214 13.21 -12.59 6.98
C LYS A 214 12.06 -11.62 7.26
N TYR A 215 11.95 -10.60 6.42
CA TYR A 215 10.74 -9.79 6.31
C TYR A 215 9.55 -10.65 5.87
N ALA A 216 8.34 -10.17 6.09
CA ALA A 216 7.13 -10.82 5.58
C ALA A 216 7.11 -10.95 4.04
N THR A 217 7.97 -10.21 3.36
CA THR A 217 8.23 -10.24 1.92
C THR A 217 9.23 -11.32 1.48
N GLY A 218 9.80 -12.07 2.43
CA GLY A 218 10.77 -13.13 2.16
C GLY A 218 12.24 -12.71 2.08
N GLN A 219 12.53 -11.41 2.00
CA GLN A 219 13.91 -10.88 1.99
C GLN A 219 14.58 -11.06 3.35
N THR A 220 15.89 -11.26 3.35
CA THR A 220 16.69 -11.37 4.59
C THR A 220 16.72 -10.04 5.35
N ILE A 221 16.46 -10.09 6.65
CA ILE A 221 16.54 -8.91 7.52
C ILE A 221 18.01 -8.62 7.83
N PRO A 222 18.52 -7.43 7.48
CA PRO A 222 19.90 -7.05 7.77
C PRO A 222 20.21 -7.04 9.27
N GLY A 223 21.48 -7.28 9.63
CA GLY A 223 21.91 -7.33 11.03
C GLY A 223 21.66 -6.04 11.81
N TRP A 224 21.82 -4.88 11.18
CA TRP A 224 21.57 -3.58 11.81
C TRP A 224 20.09 -3.39 12.21
N VAL A 225 19.12 -3.96 11.46
CA VAL A 225 17.70 -3.94 11.81
C VAL A 225 17.45 -4.74 13.10
N LYS A 226 18.15 -5.86 13.28
CA LYS A 226 18.03 -6.70 14.49
C LYS A 226 18.70 -6.08 15.72
N SER A 227 19.73 -5.25 15.52
CA SER A 227 20.46 -4.60 16.61
C SER A 227 19.80 -3.32 17.12
N THR A 228 18.81 -2.78 16.37
CA THR A 228 18.08 -1.57 16.73
C THR A 228 16.64 -1.86 17.15
N THR A 229 15.98 -0.88 17.74
CA THR A 229 14.54 -0.93 18.04
C THR A 229 13.76 -0.14 17.02
N HIS A 230 12.53 -0.55 16.75
CA HIS A 230 11.66 0.04 15.74
C HIS A 230 10.29 0.34 16.30
N LYS A 231 9.65 1.42 15.84
CA LYS A 231 8.25 1.70 16.15
C LYS A 231 7.33 0.96 15.20
N VAL A 232 6.27 0.39 15.73
CA VAL A 232 5.18 -0.18 14.96
C VAL A 232 4.29 0.95 14.45
N SER A 233 4.25 1.13 13.13
CA SER A 233 3.46 2.17 12.47
C SER A 233 2.07 1.68 12.06
N GLU A 234 1.95 0.38 11.77
CA GLU A 234 0.70 -0.23 11.34
C GLU A 234 0.70 -1.72 11.71
N ILE A 235 -0.49 -2.29 11.95
CA ILE A 235 -0.68 -3.74 12.13
C ILE A 235 -1.75 -4.20 11.14
N SER A 236 -1.45 -5.27 10.42
CA SER A 236 -2.37 -5.91 9.48
C SER A 236 -2.28 -7.44 9.61
N GLY A 237 -3.30 -8.03 10.21
CA GLY A 237 -3.31 -9.46 10.53
C GLY A 237 -2.16 -9.84 11.48
N ASP A 238 -1.30 -10.77 11.07
CA ASP A 238 -0.16 -11.27 11.83
C ASP A 238 1.15 -10.48 11.59
N ARG A 239 1.09 -9.30 10.95
CA ARG A 239 2.24 -8.50 10.55
C ARG A 239 2.18 -7.07 11.09
N ALA A 240 3.34 -6.52 11.38
CA ALA A 240 3.54 -5.12 11.76
C ALA A 240 4.42 -4.41 10.73
N LEU A 241 4.03 -3.21 10.30
CA LEU A 241 4.86 -2.30 9.55
C LEU A 241 5.76 -1.54 10.53
N LEU A 242 7.06 -1.58 10.31
CA LEU A 242 8.03 -0.93 11.19
C LEU A 242 8.57 0.35 10.57
N GLY A 243 8.45 1.45 11.30
CA GLY A 243 9.19 2.68 11.05
C GLY A 243 8.72 3.52 9.85
N ARG A 244 7.44 3.90 9.80
CA ARG A 244 6.93 4.83 8.79
C ARG A 244 7.65 6.20 8.81
N ASP A 245 8.12 6.64 9.98
CA ASP A 245 8.76 7.95 10.19
C ASP A 245 10.29 7.81 10.20
N GLY A 246 10.89 7.45 9.06
CA GLY A 246 12.34 7.31 8.93
C GLY A 246 12.92 5.96 9.35
N GLY A 247 12.07 4.95 9.57
CA GLY A 247 12.47 3.57 9.86
C GLY A 247 12.59 2.71 8.60
N ILE A 248 12.54 1.39 8.79
CA ILE A 248 12.77 0.41 7.73
C ILE A 248 11.61 0.23 6.74
N CYS A 249 10.46 0.85 6.97
CA CYS A 249 9.23 0.76 6.15
C CYS A 249 8.92 -0.65 5.62
N SER A 250 9.11 -1.67 6.46
CA SER A 250 9.00 -3.06 6.07
C SER A 250 8.09 -3.83 7.01
N TRP A 251 7.35 -4.77 6.42
CA TRP A 251 6.47 -5.67 7.16
C TRP A 251 7.26 -6.82 7.79
N VAL A 252 7.07 -7.02 9.09
CA VAL A 252 7.65 -8.12 9.86
C VAL A 252 6.52 -8.88 10.55
N TYR A 253 6.61 -10.19 10.63
CA TYR A 253 5.61 -10.97 11.36
C TYR A 253 5.64 -10.67 12.86
N LEU A 254 4.47 -10.53 13.49
CA LEU A 254 4.35 -10.26 14.92
C LEU A 254 5.08 -11.29 15.78
N LYS A 255 5.10 -12.55 15.35
CA LYS A 255 5.85 -13.64 16.01
C LYS A 255 7.37 -13.40 16.05
N ASP A 256 7.89 -12.60 15.12
CA ASP A 256 9.30 -12.28 14.96
C ASP A 256 9.66 -10.93 15.62
N LEU A 257 8.77 -10.40 16.45
CA LEU A 257 8.92 -9.15 17.19
C LEU A 257 8.91 -9.41 18.70
N THR A 258 9.78 -8.74 19.39
CA THR A 258 9.80 -8.69 20.85
C THR A 258 9.41 -7.28 21.30
N LEU A 259 8.38 -7.15 22.12
CA LEU A 259 7.97 -5.88 22.69
C LEU A 259 9.06 -5.34 23.63
N VAL A 260 9.47 -4.10 23.41
CA VAL A 260 10.43 -3.38 24.26
C VAL A 260 9.71 -2.37 25.14
N SER A 261 8.78 -1.60 24.58
CA SER A 261 7.95 -0.64 25.33
C SER A 261 6.70 -0.24 24.51
N GLY A 262 5.70 0.34 25.18
CA GLY A 262 4.54 0.96 24.53
C GLY A 262 3.40 0.01 24.11
N GLY A 263 3.36 -1.22 24.61
CA GLY A 263 2.21 -2.09 24.46
C GLY A 263 1.02 -1.60 25.29
N VAL A 264 -0.17 -1.49 24.69
CA VAL A 264 -1.38 -1.19 25.44
C VAL A 264 -1.88 -2.50 26.07
N ALA A 265 -2.18 -2.45 27.36
CA ALA A 265 -2.88 -3.53 28.04
C ALA A 265 -4.26 -3.72 27.39
N LYS A 266 -4.66 -4.98 27.21
CA LYS A 266 -5.99 -5.50 26.81
C LYS A 266 -6.87 -4.63 25.89
N PRO A 267 -7.58 -5.20 24.92
CA PRO A 267 -8.62 -4.49 24.18
C PRO A 267 -9.57 -3.78 25.14
N ILE A 268 -9.94 -2.54 24.79
CA ILE A 268 -10.97 -1.81 25.55
C ILE A 268 -12.30 -2.48 25.22
N GLU A 269 -12.95 -3.06 26.21
CA GLU A 269 -14.24 -3.73 26.10
C GLU A 269 -15.35 -2.90 26.78
N VAL A 270 -16.61 -3.13 26.39
CA VAL A 270 -17.75 -2.51 27.08
C VAL A 270 -17.72 -2.91 28.56
N GLY A 271 -17.84 -1.93 29.45
CA GLY A 271 -17.71 -2.13 30.89
C GLY A 271 -16.31 -1.89 31.45
N CYS A 272 -15.26 -1.83 30.62
CA CYS A 272 -13.92 -1.48 31.11
C CYS A 272 -13.87 -0.08 31.69
N GLN A 273 -13.04 0.10 32.71
CA GLN A 273 -12.68 1.43 33.20
C GLN A 273 -11.40 1.91 32.53
N VAL A 274 -11.44 3.10 31.94
CA VAL A 274 -10.31 3.72 31.26
C VAL A 274 -9.96 5.07 31.88
N THR A 275 -8.67 5.41 31.83
CA THR A 275 -8.19 6.76 32.17
C THR A 275 -7.80 7.47 30.89
N ILE A 276 -8.33 8.67 30.70
CA ILE A 276 -8.06 9.49 29.51
C ILE A 276 -6.92 10.45 29.83
N ASN A 277 -5.82 10.32 29.10
CA ASN A 277 -4.62 11.13 29.32
C ASN A 277 -4.70 12.52 28.67
N LYS A 278 -3.94 13.48 29.20
CA LYS A 278 -3.82 14.83 28.63
C LYS A 278 -3.34 14.74 27.17
N GLY A 279 -4.01 15.43 26.26
CA GLY A 279 -3.72 15.41 24.82
C GLY A 279 -4.52 14.38 24.03
N ALA A 280 -5.33 13.54 24.67
CA ALA A 280 -6.21 12.61 23.97
C ALA A 280 -7.23 13.35 23.09
N VAL A 281 -7.59 12.71 21.96
CA VAL A 281 -8.64 13.15 21.06
C VAL A 281 -9.67 12.05 20.85
N TYR A 282 -10.90 12.41 20.52
CA TYR A 282 -11.92 11.41 20.20
C TYR A 282 -11.58 10.67 18.91
N GLY A 283 -11.59 9.34 18.96
CA GLY A 283 -11.24 8.48 17.84
C GLY A 283 -12.42 7.76 17.15
N GLY A 284 -13.59 7.72 17.77
CA GLY A 284 -14.67 6.80 17.39
C GLY A 284 -15.91 7.42 16.71
N LEU A 285 -16.49 8.47 17.25
CA LEU A 285 -17.70 9.08 16.71
C LEU A 285 -17.37 10.10 15.64
N THR A 286 -18.06 10.05 14.49
CA THR A 286 -17.80 10.94 13.35
C THR A 286 -17.89 12.43 13.74
N SER A 287 -18.83 12.79 14.62
CA SER A 287 -19.03 14.17 15.11
C SER A 287 -17.98 14.65 16.11
N ALA A 288 -17.26 13.72 16.76
CA ALA A 288 -16.27 14.05 17.79
C ALA A 288 -14.84 13.68 17.39
N ARG A 289 -14.66 12.94 16.29
CA ARG A 289 -13.35 12.45 15.83
C ARG A 289 -12.39 13.62 15.58
N GLY A 290 -11.20 13.53 16.18
CA GLY A 290 -10.17 14.58 16.07
C GLY A 290 -10.33 15.74 17.05
N ASN A 291 -11.47 15.89 17.73
CA ASN A 291 -11.64 16.91 18.75
C ASN A 291 -10.87 16.53 20.02
N LYS A 292 -10.29 17.51 20.69
CA LYS A 292 -9.62 17.29 21.97
C LYS A 292 -10.64 16.88 23.04
N VAL A 293 -10.29 15.89 23.85
CA VAL A 293 -11.08 15.50 25.00
C VAL A 293 -11.09 16.66 26.02
N PRO A 294 -12.28 17.11 26.49
CA PRO A 294 -12.36 18.19 27.46
C PRO A 294 -11.55 17.90 28.73
N ALA A 295 -10.96 18.93 29.30
CA ALA A 295 -10.14 18.80 30.50
C ALA A 295 -10.87 18.10 31.68
N ALA A 296 -12.18 18.27 31.80
CA ALA A 296 -12.99 17.62 32.81
C ALA A 296 -13.07 16.08 32.68
N GLN A 297 -12.73 15.54 31.51
CA GLN A 297 -12.72 14.10 31.21
C GLN A 297 -11.31 13.50 31.23
N LEU A 298 -10.27 14.32 31.51
CA LEU A 298 -8.89 13.84 31.60
C LEU A 298 -8.59 13.26 33.00
N ALA A 299 -7.45 12.55 33.09
CA ALA A 299 -6.96 12.01 34.35
C ALA A 299 -7.07 13.03 35.52
N PRO A 300 -7.35 12.58 36.77
CA PRO A 300 -7.26 11.21 37.26
C PRO A 300 -8.57 10.40 37.22
N LYS A 301 -9.63 10.89 36.64
CA LYS A 301 -10.94 10.21 36.63
C LYS A 301 -10.91 8.96 35.76
N LYS A 302 -11.51 7.88 36.22
CA LYS A 302 -11.79 6.68 35.44
C LYS A 302 -13.13 6.81 34.73
N HIS A 303 -13.19 6.38 33.50
CA HIS A 303 -14.41 6.40 32.69
C HIS A 303 -14.78 4.96 32.31
N THR A 304 -16.05 4.62 32.36
CA THR A 304 -16.54 3.30 31.93
C THR A 304 -16.90 3.35 30.45
N VAL A 305 -16.42 2.39 29.69
CA VAL A 305 -16.76 2.23 28.28
C VAL A 305 -18.19 1.65 28.21
N SER A 306 -19.11 2.43 27.66
CA SER A 306 -20.52 2.02 27.54
C SER A 306 -20.86 1.45 26.17
N LYS A 307 -20.02 1.72 25.16
CA LYS A 307 -20.18 1.22 23.79
C LYS A 307 -18.83 1.29 23.05
N ILE A 308 -18.54 0.29 22.22
CA ILE A 308 -17.39 0.24 21.31
C ILE A 308 -17.88 0.27 19.87
#